data_adef66587d8680ca76e7f920e0bbcad6
#
_entry.id   adef66587d8680ca76e7f920e0bbcad6
#
_cell.length_a   1.000
_cell.length_b   1.000
_cell.length_c   1.000
_cell.angle_alpha   90.00
_cell.angle_beta   90.00
_cell.angle_gamma   90.00
#
_symmetry.space_group_name_H-M   'P 1'
#
loop_
_entity.id
_entity.type
_entity.pdbx_description
1 polymer ?
#
loop_
_entity_poly.entity_id
_entity_poly.type
_entity_poly.pdbx_seq_one_letter_code
_entity_poly.pdbx_strand_id
1 'polypeptide(L)'
;GKGPALPKELPIPSPYLEGMFEPFFAESSQTRIALWETNRGCPYSCSFCDWGVRTMNRLRLHSFDKAAREIEYLARKQIQDIYITDCNFGIFKRDVELAGLLVRAKKTYGYPQRVRIQFAKTSNDNVFEISRMLHENAMLWGTTLSMQSVDLDVLQAVNRKQIGIRHYQELKKRYDQQGIPTYTELILGLPTETRDSFLSGICSLFEIGIHDDIRVFELTLLPNAPLSRPENREKFGIKTGMRPMRLVAPGQVREEVELVFETAAMPADDMAYCLLFAETVQALHNGAYTRFLSRYLHQEHGISYRTFYERLLNTAIESGKPCFKGLQRVRRLIFDFHRDPDMPQIHRLLTQPDMMTFLSGYNPKRKAWQIWTYLWLWIAEHADDFYKALAEFLSAFGLSRDPAIQDLLAYQKELMICLAFDPDQGKRVEYAHNWFGYFFLGEKLDKRKEHLLYFDRFMGVSNRFALKRNDPLSFTRAAIGISYPYSKHRHFFHQPESTRRLLPDDIKG
;
A
#
# COMPACT_ATOMS: atom_id res chain seq x y z
N GLY A 1 -5.54 4.55 -42.42
CA GLY A 1 -6.98 4.40 -42.45
C GLY A 1 -7.51 3.95 -41.11
N LYS A 2 -8.66 4.49 -40.68
CA LYS A 2 -9.33 3.99 -39.49
C LYS A 2 -9.82 2.56 -39.80
N GLY A 3 -9.31 1.56 -39.10
CA GLY A 3 -9.85 0.21 -39.19
C GLY A 3 -11.33 0.15 -38.78
N PRO A 4 -12.05 -0.93 -39.11
CA PRO A 4 -13.45 -1.08 -38.72
C PRO A 4 -13.61 -0.99 -37.20
N ALA A 5 -14.72 -0.39 -36.75
CA ALA A 5 -15.02 -0.31 -35.32
C ALA A 5 -15.17 -1.73 -34.76
N LEU A 6 -14.40 -2.05 -33.74
CA LEU A 6 -14.55 -3.34 -33.04
C LEU A 6 -15.93 -3.42 -32.35
N PRO A 7 -16.56 -4.59 -32.31
CA PRO A 7 -17.86 -4.78 -31.68
C PRO A 7 -17.82 -4.49 -30.18
N LYS A 8 -18.98 -4.26 -29.57
CA LYS A 8 -19.09 -4.07 -28.10
C LYS A 8 -18.68 -5.34 -27.34
N GLU A 9 -19.05 -6.50 -27.85
CA GLU A 9 -18.58 -7.79 -27.35
C GLU A 9 -17.35 -8.24 -28.14
N LEU A 10 -16.34 -8.70 -27.42
CA LEU A 10 -15.12 -9.23 -28.02
C LEU A 10 -15.30 -10.71 -28.34
N PRO A 11 -15.33 -11.10 -29.63
CA PRO A 11 -15.40 -12.51 -30.03
C PRO A 11 -14.02 -13.17 -29.91
N ILE A 12 -13.35 -13.00 -28.76
CA ILE A 12 -12.04 -13.59 -28.53
C ILE A 12 -12.22 -14.91 -27.81
N PRO A 13 -11.70 -16.02 -28.34
CA PRO A 13 -11.70 -17.31 -27.67
C PRO A 13 -11.02 -17.24 -26.31
N SER A 14 -11.39 -18.12 -25.41
CA SER A 14 -10.75 -18.22 -24.10
C SER A 14 -9.55 -19.14 -24.16
N PRO A 15 -8.32 -18.68 -23.92
CA PRO A 15 -7.18 -19.57 -23.88
C PRO A 15 -7.27 -20.63 -22.77
N TYR A 16 -8.05 -20.35 -21.73
CA TYR A 16 -8.34 -21.32 -20.66
C TYR A 16 -9.26 -22.44 -21.18
N LEU A 17 -10.41 -22.07 -21.80
CA LEU A 17 -11.41 -23.02 -22.26
C LEU A 17 -10.97 -23.80 -23.50
N GLU A 18 -10.06 -23.24 -24.31
CA GLU A 18 -9.44 -23.93 -25.45
C GLU A 18 -8.31 -24.91 -25.04
N GLY A 19 -8.05 -25.05 -23.73
CA GLY A 19 -7.07 -26.00 -23.22
C GLY A 19 -5.61 -25.62 -23.42
N MET A 20 -5.29 -24.37 -23.80
CA MET A 20 -3.91 -23.94 -24.06
C MET A 20 -3.01 -24.05 -22.83
N PHE A 21 -3.57 -24.02 -21.62
CA PHE A 21 -2.83 -24.12 -20.36
C PHE A 21 -2.82 -25.52 -19.74
N GLU A 22 -3.44 -26.53 -20.36
CA GLU A 22 -3.45 -27.91 -19.83
C GLU A 22 -2.06 -28.47 -19.54
N PRO A 23 -1.05 -28.29 -20.42
CA PRO A 23 0.30 -28.80 -20.15
C PRO A 23 0.90 -28.21 -18.85
N PHE A 24 0.64 -26.92 -18.59
CA PHE A 24 1.18 -26.24 -17.40
C PHE A 24 0.49 -26.69 -16.09
N PHE A 25 -0.71 -27.23 -16.16
CA PHE A 25 -1.41 -27.71 -14.97
C PHE A 25 -0.90 -29.10 -14.55
N ALA A 26 -0.33 -29.86 -15.44
CA ALA A 26 0.18 -31.19 -15.15
C ALA A 26 1.57 -31.18 -14.43
N GLU A 27 2.36 -30.16 -14.61
CA GLU A 27 3.80 -30.16 -14.29
C GLU A 27 4.19 -29.51 -12.97
N SER A 28 3.32 -28.80 -12.23
CA SER A 28 3.74 -27.91 -11.16
C SER A 28 2.95 -28.02 -9.86
N SER A 29 3.69 -28.22 -8.77
CA SER A 29 3.21 -28.05 -7.37
C SER A 29 3.25 -26.59 -6.87
N GLN A 30 3.59 -25.63 -7.72
CA GLN A 30 3.75 -24.22 -7.34
C GLN A 30 2.38 -23.49 -7.28
N THR A 31 2.34 -22.43 -6.47
CA THR A 31 1.20 -21.50 -6.43
C THR A 31 0.94 -20.92 -7.82
N ARG A 32 -0.27 -21.07 -8.32
CA ARG A 32 -0.66 -20.61 -9.66
C ARG A 32 -1.53 -19.38 -9.56
N ILE A 33 -1.23 -18.39 -10.42
CA ILE A 33 -1.99 -17.16 -10.56
C ILE A 33 -2.54 -17.10 -11.97
N ALA A 34 -3.87 -16.98 -12.13
CA ALA A 34 -4.49 -16.72 -13.41
C ALA A 34 -4.63 -15.21 -13.63
N LEU A 35 -4.31 -14.76 -14.85
CA LEU A 35 -4.65 -13.43 -15.32
C LEU A 35 -5.99 -13.52 -16.03
N TRP A 36 -6.99 -12.80 -15.54
CA TRP A 36 -8.37 -12.91 -16.03
C TRP A 36 -8.92 -11.55 -16.43
N GLU A 37 -9.38 -11.43 -17.67
CA GLU A 37 -9.92 -10.21 -18.24
C GLU A 37 -11.41 -10.39 -18.55
N THR A 38 -12.27 -9.50 -18.05
CA THR A 38 -13.71 -9.50 -18.31
C THR A 38 -14.13 -8.37 -19.24
N ASN A 39 -13.35 -7.31 -19.27
CA ASN A 39 -13.53 -6.19 -20.18
C ASN A 39 -12.18 -5.58 -20.55
N ARG A 40 -12.13 -4.95 -21.70
CA ARG A 40 -10.94 -4.29 -22.23
C ARG A 40 -11.21 -2.83 -22.53
N GLY A 41 -10.25 -1.97 -22.18
CA GLY A 41 -10.29 -0.53 -22.39
C GLY A 41 -10.56 0.26 -21.12
N CYS A 42 -10.44 1.60 -21.20
CA CYS A 42 -10.67 2.51 -20.10
C CYS A 42 -11.39 3.77 -20.61
N PRO A 43 -12.51 4.19 -20.00
CA PRO A 43 -13.26 5.36 -20.47
C PRO A 43 -12.62 6.69 -20.08
N TYR A 44 -11.58 6.66 -19.26
CA TYR A 44 -10.88 7.84 -18.78
C TYR A 44 -9.72 8.20 -19.71
N SER A 45 -9.31 9.47 -19.68
CA SER A 45 -8.30 10.06 -20.56
C SER A 45 -7.09 10.62 -19.79
N CYS A 46 -6.72 10.00 -18.67
CA CYS A 46 -5.57 10.43 -17.89
C CYS A 46 -4.30 10.43 -18.75
N SER A 47 -3.60 11.58 -18.81
CA SER A 47 -2.48 11.77 -19.73
C SER A 47 -1.23 10.95 -19.39
N PHE A 48 -1.09 10.49 -18.17
CA PHE A 48 0.01 9.63 -17.72
C PHE A 48 -0.21 8.13 -17.97
N CYS A 49 -1.37 7.73 -18.51
CA CYS A 49 -1.79 6.33 -18.57
C CYS A 49 -2.00 5.87 -20.02
N ASP A 50 -1.53 4.68 -20.35
CA ASP A 50 -1.71 4.07 -21.68
C ASP A 50 -3.13 3.53 -21.93
N TRP A 51 -3.86 3.18 -20.88
CA TRP A 51 -5.18 2.56 -20.98
C TRP A 51 -6.27 3.50 -21.54
N GLY A 52 -6.12 4.82 -21.35
CA GLY A 52 -7.06 5.83 -21.83
C GLY A 52 -6.72 6.39 -23.22
N VAL A 53 -5.70 5.85 -23.89
CA VAL A 53 -5.34 6.33 -25.23
C VAL A 53 -6.44 6.05 -26.24
N ARG A 54 -6.48 6.87 -27.28
CA ARG A 54 -7.55 6.99 -28.28
C ARG A 54 -8.08 5.65 -28.85
N THR A 55 -7.24 4.63 -28.92
CA THR A 55 -7.61 3.29 -29.41
C THR A 55 -8.22 2.40 -28.34
N MET A 56 -7.94 2.67 -27.08
CA MET A 56 -8.36 1.86 -25.92
C MET A 56 -9.40 2.55 -25.05
N ASN A 57 -9.90 3.74 -25.42
CA ASN A 57 -10.85 4.52 -24.63
C ASN A 57 -12.30 4.00 -24.66
N ARG A 58 -12.58 2.96 -25.41
CA ARG A 58 -13.90 2.31 -25.48
C ARG A 58 -13.87 1.00 -24.73
N LEU A 59 -14.78 0.87 -23.77
CA LEU A 59 -14.97 -0.38 -23.05
C LEU A 59 -15.61 -1.43 -23.97
N ARG A 60 -15.00 -2.60 -24.01
CA ARG A 60 -15.49 -3.78 -24.73
C ARG A 60 -15.58 -4.93 -23.74
N LEU A 61 -16.68 -5.64 -23.76
CA LEU A 61 -16.96 -6.70 -22.80
C LEU A 61 -16.68 -8.07 -23.43
N HIS A 62 -16.14 -8.99 -22.66
CA HIS A 62 -16.29 -10.40 -22.93
C HIS A 62 -17.72 -10.83 -22.55
N SER A 63 -18.29 -11.83 -23.21
CA SER A 63 -19.62 -12.31 -22.85
C SER A 63 -19.65 -12.80 -21.41
N PHE A 64 -20.79 -12.63 -20.75
CA PHE A 64 -20.96 -13.07 -19.37
C PHE A 64 -20.81 -14.59 -19.25
N ASP A 65 -21.35 -15.35 -20.21
CA ASP A 65 -21.25 -16.81 -20.26
C ASP A 65 -19.79 -17.27 -20.34
N LYS A 66 -18.98 -16.64 -21.21
CA LYS A 66 -17.55 -16.94 -21.29
C LYS A 66 -16.88 -16.71 -19.93
N ALA A 67 -17.10 -15.54 -19.32
CA ALA A 67 -16.50 -15.19 -18.04
C ALA A 67 -16.92 -16.16 -16.93
N ALA A 68 -18.18 -16.58 -16.90
CA ALA A 68 -18.70 -17.54 -15.94
C ALA A 68 -18.05 -18.93 -16.10
N ARG A 69 -17.92 -19.41 -17.33
CA ARG A 69 -17.25 -20.69 -17.62
C ARG A 69 -15.77 -20.67 -17.29
N GLU A 70 -15.09 -19.54 -17.52
CA GLU A 70 -13.69 -19.36 -17.14
C GLU A 70 -13.49 -19.43 -15.61
N ILE A 71 -14.36 -18.78 -14.81
CA ILE A 71 -14.32 -18.89 -13.34
C ILE A 71 -14.45 -20.33 -12.89
N GLU A 72 -15.43 -21.07 -13.43
CA GLU A 72 -15.63 -22.46 -13.07
C GLU A 72 -14.43 -23.32 -13.45
N TYR A 73 -13.88 -23.13 -14.66
CA TYR A 73 -12.69 -23.84 -15.13
C TYR A 73 -11.50 -23.59 -14.21
N LEU A 74 -11.19 -22.32 -13.90
CA LEU A 74 -10.07 -21.95 -13.05
C LEU A 74 -10.23 -22.52 -11.63
N ALA A 75 -11.45 -22.53 -11.09
CA ALA A 75 -11.72 -23.11 -9.78
C ALA A 75 -11.51 -24.65 -9.78
N ARG A 76 -12.00 -25.36 -10.81
CA ARG A 76 -11.77 -26.81 -10.98
C ARG A 76 -10.29 -27.15 -11.14
N LYS A 77 -9.50 -26.29 -11.77
CA LYS A 77 -8.03 -26.40 -11.90
C LYS A 77 -7.28 -25.98 -10.63
N GLN A 78 -7.98 -25.65 -9.55
CA GLN A 78 -7.43 -25.28 -8.24
C GLN A 78 -6.47 -24.08 -8.32
N ILE A 79 -6.82 -23.07 -9.15
CA ILE A 79 -6.06 -21.84 -9.24
C ILE A 79 -6.24 -21.05 -7.95
N GLN A 80 -5.15 -20.82 -7.24
CA GLN A 80 -5.16 -20.15 -5.92
C GLN A 80 -5.54 -18.69 -6.00
N ASP A 81 -4.89 -17.95 -6.90
CA ASP A 81 -5.06 -16.52 -7.04
C ASP A 81 -5.55 -16.18 -8.44
N ILE A 82 -6.55 -15.31 -8.52
CA ILE A 82 -6.96 -14.68 -9.78
C ILE A 82 -6.60 -13.20 -9.72
N TYR A 83 -5.89 -12.72 -10.74
CA TYR A 83 -5.66 -11.31 -10.95
C TYR A 83 -6.56 -10.83 -12.08
N ILE A 84 -7.58 -10.02 -11.72
CA ILE A 84 -8.48 -9.38 -12.68
C ILE A 84 -7.70 -8.23 -13.34
N THR A 85 -7.47 -8.36 -14.65
CA THR A 85 -6.65 -7.42 -15.41
C THR A 85 -7.46 -6.29 -16.05
N ASP A 86 -8.75 -6.22 -15.79
CA ASP A 86 -9.61 -5.10 -16.15
C ASP A 86 -9.06 -3.80 -15.57
N CYS A 87 -9.09 -2.71 -16.34
CA CYS A 87 -8.61 -1.42 -15.85
C CYS A 87 -9.51 -0.79 -14.78
N ASN A 88 -10.78 -1.19 -14.71
CA ASN A 88 -11.80 -0.57 -13.88
C ASN A 88 -12.88 -1.61 -13.51
N PHE A 89 -12.54 -2.68 -12.85
CA PHE A 89 -13.53 -3.67 -12.40
C PHE A 89 -14.49 -3.05 -11.38
N GLY A 90 -15.77 -3.32 -11.51
CA GLY A 90 -16.83 -2.68 -10.73
C GLY A 90 -17.46 -1.47 -11.43
N ILE A 91 -17.02 -1.12 -12.64
CA ILE A 91 -17.66 -0.04 -13.42
C ILE A 91 -19.04 -0.44 -13.93
N PHE A 92 -19.28 -1.73 -14.12
CA PHE A 92 -20.56 -2.28 -14.58
C PHE A 92 -21.25 -3.06 -13.46
N LYS A 93 -22.61 -3.04 -13.48
CA LYS A 93 -23.41 -3.83 -12.54
C LYS A 93 -23.12 -5.33 -12.65
N ARG A 94 -22.86 -5.84 -13.86
CA ARG A 94 -22.49 -7.25 -14.10
C ARG A 94 -21.23 -7.69 -13.33
N ASP A 95 -20.33 -6.76 -12.99
CA ASP A 95 -19.10 -7.08 -12.27
C ASP A 95 -19.41 -7.57 -10.85
N VAL A 96 -20.51 -7.07 -10.25
CA VAL A 96 -21.03 -7.58 -8.97
C VAL A 96 -21.49 -9.05 -9.10
N GLU A 97 -22.16 -9.38 -10.21
CA GLU A 97 -22.60 -10.76 -10.48
C GLU A 97 -21.40 -11.69 -10.70
N LEU A 98 -20.36 -11.21 -11.42
CA LEU A 98 -19.11 -11.96 -11.62
C LEU A 98 -18.37 -12.19 -10.30
N ALA A 99 -18.31 -11.18 -9.41
CA ALA A 99 -17.76 -11.34 -8.06
C ALA A 99 -18.55 -12.39 -7.26
N GLY A 100 -19.87 -12.42 -7.39
CA GLY A 100 -20.73 -13.46 -6.81
C GLY A 100 -20.42 -14.86 -7.34
N LEU A 101 -20.06 -14.99 -8.65
CA LEU A 101 -19.61 -16.26 -9.22
C LEU A 101 -18.27 -16.70 -8.61
N LEU A 102 -17.31 -15.80 -8.43
CA LEU A 102 -16.04 -16.11 -7.78
C LEU A 102 -16.23 -16.62 -6.34
N VAL A 103 -17.12 -16.00 -5.58
CA VAL A 103 -17.47 -16.47 -4.22
C VAL A 103 -18.12 -17.83 -4.25
N ARG A 104 -19.08 -18.07 -5.16
CA ARG A 104 -19.71 -19.39 -5.32
C ARG A 104 -18.69 -20.46 -5.70
N ALA A 105 -17.79 -20.15 -6.64
CA ALA A 105 -16.73 -21.07 -7.05
C ALA A 105 -15.84 -21.46 -5.85
N LYS A 106 -15.44 -20.48 -5.02
CA LYS A 106 -14.69 -20.76 -3.79
C LYS A 106 -15.46 -21.67 -2.84
N LYS A 107 -16.75 -21.41 -2.63
CA LYS A 107 -17.59 -22.24 -1.74
C LYS A 107 -17.74 -23.68 -2.27
N THR A 108 -17.82 -23.87 -3.59
CA THR A 108 -18.03 -25.17 -4.21
C THR A 108 -16.75 -25.97 -4.37
N TYR A 109 -15.65 -25.32 -4.78
CA TYR A 109 -14.39 -25.97 -5.18
C TYR A 109 -13.22 -25.67 -4.24
N GLY A 110 -13.37 -24.76 -3.26
CA GLY A 110 -12.29 -24.25 -2.43
C GLY A 110 -11.40 -23.18 -3.11
N TYR A 111 -11.66 -22.85 -4.36
CA TYR A 111 -10.85 -21.95 -5.19
C TYR A 111 -11.72 -20.98 -6.01
N PRO A 112 -11.20 -19.78 -6.37
CA PRO A 112 -9.91 -19.22 -5.98
C PRO A 112 -9.90 -18.84 -4.50
N GLN A 113 -8.73 -18.84 -3.88
CA GLN A 113 -8.59 -18.40 -2.49
C GLN A 113 -8.55 -16.88 -2.39
N ARG A 114 -7.92 -16.22 -3.38
CA ARG A 114 -7.73 -14.77 -3.38
C ARG A 114 -7.98 -14.17 -4.76
N VAL A 115 -8.45 -12.91 -4.76
CA VAL A 115 -8.67 -12.13 -5.98
C VAL A 115 -7.96 -10.79 -5.84
N ARG A 116 -7.16 -10.43 -6.85
CA ARG A 116 -6.55 -9.10 -6.99
C ARG A 116 -7.32 -8.33 -8.04
N ILE A 117 -7.62 -7.07 -7.77
CA ILE A 117 -8.52 -6.27 -8.60
C ILE A 117 -7.93 -4.88 -8.80
N GLN A 118 -8.00 -4.39 -10.05
CA GLN A 118 -7.89 -2.96 -10.35
C GLN A 118 -9.31 -2.39 -10.36
N PHE A 119 -9.70 -1.79 -9.24
CA PHE A 119 -11.05 -1.26 -9.09
C PHE A 119 -11.32 -0.02 -9.94
N ALA A 120 -12.60 0.19 -10.27
CA ALA A 120 -13.03 1.41 -10.95
C ALA A 120 -12.64 2.66 -10.16
N LYS A 121 -12.06 3.63 -10.85
CA LYS A 121 -11.47 4.85 -10.25
C LYS A 121 -12.50 5.75 -9.59
N THR A 122 -13.71 5.80 -10.12
CA THR A 122 -14.85 6.38 -9.43
C THR A 122 -15.46 5.27 -8.59
N SER A 123 -15.04 5.16 -7.33
CA SER A 123 -15.64 4.20 -6.42
C SER A 123 -17.14 4.45 -6.33
N ASN A 124 -17.90 3.46 -6.71
CA ASN A 124 -19.35 3.48 -6.73
C ASN A 124 -19.89 2.34 -5.86
N ASP A 125 -21.22 2.21 -5.75
CA ASP A 125 -21.83 1.15 -4.96
C ASP A 125 -21.47 -0.26 -5.44
N ASN A 126 -21.19 -0.44 -6.74
CA ASN A 126 -20.74 -1.74 -7.24
C ASN A 126 -19.37 -2.12 -6.66
N VAL A 127 -18.41 -1.17 -6.63
CA VAL A 127 -17.07 -1.41 -6.07
C VAL A 127 -17.17 -1.73 -4.58
N PHE A 128 -18.02 -1.00 -3.85
CA PHE A 128 -18.26 -1.28 -2.43
C PHE A 128 -18.84 -2.68 -2.22
N GLU A 129 -19.88 -3.05 -2.98
CA GLU A 129 -20.54 -4.35 -2.86
C GLU A 129 -19.61 -5.51 -3.22
N ILE A 130 -18.80 -5.37 -4.29
CA ILE A 130 -17.77 -6.35 -4.66
C ILE A 130 -16.77 -6.51 -3.52
N SER A 131 -16.27 -5.38 -2.98
CA SER A 131 -15.29 -5.40 -1.90
C SER A 131 -15.84 -6.06 -0.63
N ARG A 132 -17.07 -5.74 -0.25
CA ARG A 132 -17.77 -6.34 0.88
C ARG A 132 -17.91 -7.85 0.71
N MET A 133 -18.45 -8.27 -0.43
CA MET A 133 -18.68 -9.69 -0.74
C MET A 133 -17.40 -10.51 -0.71
N LEU A 134 -16.32 -9.98 -1.32
CA LEU A 134 -15.03 -10.67 -1.34
C LEU A 134 -14.35 -10.65 0.04
N HIS A 135 -14.50 -9.56 0.81
CA HIS A 135 -13.96 -9.45 2.15
C HIS A 135 -14.61 -10.44 3.12
N GLU A 136 -15.94 -10.53 3.13
CA GLU A 136 -16.72 -11.48 3.96
C GLU A 136 -16.34 -12.95 3.67
N ASN A 137 -15.85 -13.23 2.47
CA ASN A 137 -15.41 -14.57 2.07
C ASN A 137 -13.89 -14.76 2.09
N ALA A 138 -13.15 -13.87 2.76
CA ALA A 138 -11.70 -13.89 2.88
C ALA A 138 -10.96 -14.05 1.54
N MET A 139 -11.43 -13.33 0.49
CA MET A 139 -10.87 -13.34 -0.86
C MET A 139 -10.20 -12.02 -1.25
N LEU A 140 -10.47 -10.94 -0.52
CA LEU A 140 -10.01 -9.60 -0.85
C LEU A 140 -8.65 -9.29 -0.23
N TRP A 141 -7.77 -8.68 -1.02
CA TRP A 141 -6.48 -8.16 -0.53
C TRP A 141 -6.58 -6.76 0.07
N GLY A 142 -7.54 -5.98 -0.40
CA GLY A 142 -7.78 -4.59 -0.06
C GLY A 142 -8.38 -3.84 -1.23
N THR A 143 -9.10 -2.77 -0.95
CA THR A 143 -9.75 -1.94 -1.96
C THR A 143 -8.92 -0.70 -2.24
N THR A 144 -8.60 -0.49 -3.51
CA THR A 144 -7.86 0.70 -3.94
C THR A 144 -8.80 1.88 -4.07
N LEU A 145 -8.47 2.98 -3.40
CA LEU A 145 -9.11 4.27 -3.55
C LEU A 145 -8.10 5.28 -4.10
N SER A 146 -7.67 5.09 -5.37
CA SER A 146 -6.56 5.84 -5.97
C SER A 146 -6.91 7.31 -6.22
N MET A 147 -6.19 8.22 -5.59
CA MET A 147 -6.31 9.66 -5.82
C MET A 147 -5.32 10.20 -6.86
N GLN A 148 -4.13 9.64 -6.92
CA GLN A 148 -2.99 10.03 -7.75
C GLN A 148 -2.35 11.37 -7.33
N SER A 149 -3.14 12.41 -7.10
CA SER A 149 -2.84 13.65 -6.40
C SER A 149 -4.11 14.12 -5.67
N VAL A 150 -3.98 14.97 -4.68
CA VAL A 150 -5.10 15.66 -4.03
C VAL A 150 -5.24 17.11 -4.53
N ASP A 151 -4.26 17.60 -5.26
CA ASP A 151 -4.24 18.93 -5.86
C ASP A 151 -5.08 18.95 -7.14
N LEU A 152 -6.06 19.86 -7.21
CA LEU A 152 -7.00 19.94 -8.33
C LEU A 152 -6.33 20.44 -9.62
N ASP A 153 -5.35 21.33 -9.52
CA ASP A 153 -4.65 21.87 -10.69
C ASP A 153 -3.74 20.78 -11.31
N VAL A 154 -3.11 19.97 -10.46
CA VAL A 154 -2.36 18.78 -10.89
C VAL A 154 -3.26 17.79 -11.60
N LEU A 155 -4.42 17.48 -11.02
CA LEU A 155 -5.38 16.55 -11.61
C LEU A 155 -5.93 17.06 -12.94
N GLN A 156 -6.19 18.37 -13.04
CA GLN A 156 -6.60 19.02 -14.28
C GLN A 156 -5.49 18.94 -15.34
N ALA A 157 -4.24 19.21 -14.97
CA ALA A 157 -3.10 19.17 -15.89
C ALA A 157 -2.90 17.76 -16.50
N VAL A 158 -3.23 16.72 -15.77
CA VAL A 158 -3.15 15.32 -16.25
C VAL A 158 -4.48 14.75 -16.72
N ASN A 159 -5.48 15.60 -16.90
CA ASN A 159 -6.81 15.23 -17.41
C ASN A 159 -7.48 14.09 -16.60
N ARG A 160 -7.32 14.13 -15.27
CA ARG A 160 -7.91 13.14 -14.37
C ARG A 160 -9.13 13.72 -13.65
N LYS A 161 -10.28 13.12 -13.91
CA LYS A 161 -11.48 13.39 -13.12
C LYS A 161 -11.39 12.66 -11.78
N GLN A 162 -11.66 13.36 -10.70
CA GLN A 162 -11.62 12.82 -9.35
C GLN A 162 -12.94 12.97 -8.62
N ILE A 163 -13.20 12.08 -7.67
CA ILE A 163 -14.21 12.25 -6.64
C ILE A 163 -13.74 13.33 -5.66
N GLY A 164 -14.67 14.20 -5.23
CA GLY A 164 -14.34 15.23 -4.24
C GLY A 164 -13.91 14.62 -2.90
N ILE A 165 -13.09 15.34 -2.16
CA ILE A 165 -12.50 14.90 -0.89
C ILE A 165 -13.57 14.46 0.13
N ARG A 166 -14.72 15.16 0.20
CA ARG A 166 -15.83 14.80 1.08
C ARG A 166 -16.43 13.44 0.73
N HIS A 167 -16.67 13.20 -0.55
CA HIS A 167 -17.17 11.90 -1.01
C HIS A 167 -16.16 10.79 -0.73
N TYR A 168 -14.85 11.08 -0.87
CA TYR A 168 -13.81 10.15 -0.49
C TYR A 168 -13.85 9.79 1.00
N GLN A 169 -14.04 10.77 1.89
CA GLN A 169 -14.20 10.54 3.33
C GLN A 169 -15.42 9.68 3.65
N GLU A 170 -16.55 9.94 3.00
CA GLU A 170 -17.78 9.14 3.18
C GLU A 170 -17.56 7.69 2.75
N LEU A 171 -16.93 7.47 1.61
CA LEU A 171 -16.56 6.14 1.15
C LEU A 171 -15.64 5.44 2.14
N LYS A 172 -14.57 6.11 2.57
CA LYS A 172 -13.63 5.55 3.54
C LYS A 172 -14.34 5.12 4.82
N LYS A 173 -15.22 5.98 5.36
CA LYS A 173 -16.03 5.65 6.54
C LYS A 173 -16.90 4.41 6.33
N ARG A 174 -17.50 4.23 5.15
CA ARG A 174 -18.29 3.03 4.82
C ARG A 174 -17.41 1.76 4.85
N TYR A 175 -16.20 1.82 4.26
CA TYR A 175 -15.27 0.70 4.28
C TYR A 175 -14.81 0.36 5.70
N ASP A 176 -14.47 1.37 6.51
CA ASP A 176 -14.04 1.18 7.89
C ASP A 176 -15.10 0.54 8.77
N GLN A 177 -16.36 0.96 8.61
CA GLN A 177 -17.50 0.39 9.33
C GLN A 177 -17.71 -1.11 9.05
N GLN A 178 -17.25 -1.58 7.89
CA GLN A 178 -17.30 -3.00 7.51
C GLN A 178 -15.97 -3.73 7.73
N GLY A 179 -14.96 -3.05 8.29
CA GLY A 179 -13.62 -3.62 8.48
C GLY A 179 -12.90 -3.94 7.17
N ILE A 180 -13.32 -3.37 6.04
CA ILE A 180 -12.73 -3.62 4.73
C ILE A 180 -11.46 -2.79 4.57
N PRO A 181 -10.29 -3.40 4.40
CA PRO A 181 -9.05 -2.67 4.25
C PRO A 181 -9.02 -1.88 2.94
N THR A 182 -8.58 -0.62 3.02
CA THR A 182 -8.40 0.26 1.87
C THR A 182 -6.97 0.76 1.78
N TYR A 183 -6.56 1.19 0.60
CA TYR A 183 -5.29 1.90 0.40
C TYR A 183 -5.45 2.98 -0.66
N THR A 184 -4.65 4.03 -0.53
CA THR A 184 -4.63 5.19 -1.43
C THR A 184 -3.31 5.22 -2.19
N GLU A 185 -3.38 5.59 -3.47
CA GLU A 185 -2.20 5.71 -4.32
C GLU A 185 -2.03 7.16 -4.78
N LEU A 186 -0.79 7.66 -4.64
CA LEU A 186 -0.34 8.95 -5.16
C LEU A 186 0.80 8.73 -6.17
N ILE A 187 0.94 9.65 -7.10
CA ILE A 187 2.04 9.66 -8.08
C ILE A 187 2.88 10.92 -7.84
N LEU A 188 4.15 10.74 -7.51
CA LEU A 188 5.14 11.81 -7.40
C LEU A 188 5.67 12.17 -8.78
N GLY A 189 5.73 13.45 -9.08
CA GLY A 189 6.29 13.98 -10.33
C GLY A 189 5.25 14.26 -11.41
N LEU A 190 3.97 14.32 -11.05
CA LEU A 190 2.93 14.77 -11.97
C LEU A 190 3.17 16.24 -12.38
N PRO A 191 2.82 16.63 -13.63
CA PRO A 191 2.91 18.01 -14.07
C PRO A 191 2.21 18.99 -13.14
N THR A 192 2.80 20.18 -12.98
CA THR A 192 2.34 21.28 -12.12
C THR A 192 2.42 21.05 -10.63
N GLU A 193 2.66 19.82 -10.18
CA GLU A 193 2.83 19.51 -8.76
C GLU A 193 4.15 20.08 -8.24
N THR A 194 4.07 20.79 -7.13
CA THR A 194 5.22 21.38 -6.43
C THR A 194 5.57 20.53 -5.20
N ARG A 195 6.76 20.74 -4.66
CA ARG A 195 7.12 20.16 -3.37
C ARG A 195 6.08 20.48 -2.29
N ASP A 196 5.65 21.73 -2.24
CA ASP A 196 4.71 22.20 -1.22
C ASP A 196 3.34 21.52 -1.35
N SER A 197 2.78 21.45 -2.58
CA SER A 197 1.50 20.81 -2.83
C SER A 197 1.56 19.29 -2.57
N PHE A 198 2.67 18.63 -2.92
CA PHE A 198 2.84 17.20 -2.70
C PHE A 198 2.90 16.82 -1.22
N LEU A 199 3.73 17.55 -0.42
CA LEU A 199 3.84 17.29 1.02
C LEU A 199 2.51 17.59 1.73
N SER A 200 1.90 18.74 1.41
CA SER A 200 0.59 19.12 1.92
C SER A 200 -0.47 18.08 1.54
N GLY A 201 -0.38 17.56 0.32
CA GLY A 201 -1.27 16.52 -0.19
C GLY A 201 -1.24 15.25 0.66
N ILE A 202 -0.06 14.70 0.93
CA ILE A 202 0.07 13.54 1.81
C ILE A 202 -0.51 13.83 3.20
N CYS A 203 -0.16 14.97 3.79
CA CYS A 203 -0.57 15.31 5.15
C CYS A 203 -2.07 15.60 5.26
N SER A 204 -2.69 16.20 4.23
CA SER A 204 -4.13 16.42 4.19
C SER A 204 -4.94 15.13 4.20
N LEU A 205 -4.40 14.03 3.66
CA LEU A 205 -5.04 12.72 3.77
C LEU A 205 -5.12 12.27 5.23
N PHE A 206 -4.11 12.53 6.04
CA PHE A 206 -4.15 12.24 7.48
C PHE A 206 -5.16 13.12 8.22
N GLU A 207 -5.24 14.42 7.85
CA GLU A 207 -6.19 15.37 8.45
C GLU A 207 -7.64 14.96 8.22
N ILE A 208 -7.94 14.34 7.08
CA ILE A 208 -9.26 13.80 6.79
C ILE A 208 -9.49 12.38 7.32
N GLY A 209 -8.58 11.85 8.13
CA GLY A 209 -8.72 10.56 8.81
C GLY A 209 -8.24 9.35 8.01
N ILE A 210 -7.52 9.55 6.90
CA ILE A 210 -6.94 8.44 6.14
C ILE A 210 -5.60 8.08 6.75
N HIS A 211 -5.62 7.15 7.69
CA HIS A 211 -4.42 6.68 8.40
C HIS A 211 -3.97 5.29 7.95
N ASP A 212 -4.59 4.75 6.91
CA ASP A 212 -4.25 3.45 6.33
C ASP A 212 -3.04 3.54 5.38
N ASP A 213 -2.96 2.63 4.44
CA ASP A 213 -1.86 2.50 3.52
C ASP A 213 -1.90 3.58 2.42
N ILE A 214 -1.08 4.62 2.55
CA ILE A 214 -0.81 5.58 1.47
C ILE A 214 0.43 5.09 0.72
N ARG A 215 0.26 4.80 -0.57
CA ARG A 215 1.35 4.37 -1.46
C ARG A 215 1.73 5.51 -2.38
N VAL A 216 3.00 5.77 -2.48
CA VAL A 216 3.54 6.75 -3.42
C VAL A 216 4.34 6.01 -4.49
N PHE A 217 4.03 6.32 -5.74
CA PHE A 217 4.74 5.82 -6.91
C PHE A 217 5.40 6.99 -7.64
N GLU A 218 6.62 6.80 -8.09
CA GLU A 218 7.28 7.76 -8.96
C GLU A 218 6.67 7.70 -10.36
N LEU A 219 6.48 8.85 -11.01
CA LEU A 219 5.92 8.92 -12.35
C LEU A 219 6.84 8.25 -13.35
N THR A 220 6.33 7.21 -14.00
CA THR A 220 6.96 6.55 -15.13
C THR A 220 6.27 7.01 -16.41
N LEU A 221 7.02 7.47 -17.39
CA LEU A 221 6.47 7.80 -18.69
C LEU A 221 6.27 6.54 -19.52
N LEU A 222 5.00 6.19 -19.72
CA LEU A 222 4.64 5.06 -20.56
C LEU A 222 4.70 5.47 -22.03
N PRO A 223 5.26 4.62 -22.93
CA PRO A 223 5.57 5.01 -24.31
C PRO A 223 4.39 5.58 -25.13
N ASN A 224 3.18 5.06 -24.87
CA ASN A 224 1.97 5.48 -25.61
C ASN A 224 1.12 6.49 -24.85
N ALA A 225 1.48 6.84 -23.62
CA ALA A 225 0.72 7.82 -22.84
C ALA A 225 0.83 9.22 -23.45
N PRO A 226 -0.24 10.02 -23.44
CA PRO A 226 -0.17 11.39 -23.96
C PRO A 226 0.94 12.22 -23.33
N LEU A 227 1.28 11.99 -22.07
CA LEU A 227 2.30 12.73 -21.35
C LEU A 227 3.72 12.48 -21.88
N SER A 228 3.97 11.32 -22.52
CA SER A 228 5.27 10.99 -23.11
C SER A 228 5.56 11.71 -24.42
N ARG A 229 4.57 12.38 -25.02
CA ARG A 229 4.74 13.09 -26.30
C ARG A 229 5.65 14.30 -26.14
N PRO A 230 6.48 14.61 -27.18
CA PRO A 230 7.43 15.72 -27.11
C PRO A 230 6.82 17.06 -26.68
N GLU A 231 5.64 17.39 -27.24
CA GLU A 231 4.94 18.63 -26.90
C GLU A 231 4.54 18.74 -25.42
N ASN A 232 4.19 17.63 -24.77
CA ASN A 232 3.87 17.62 -23.33
C ASN A 232 5.13 17.61 -22.46
N ARG A 233 6.18 16.93 -22.89
CA ARG A 233 7.48 16.97 -22.20
C ARG A 233 8.04 18.39 -22.16
N GLU A 234 8.02 19.07 -23.30
CA GLU A 234 8.45 20.48 -23.41
C GLU A 234 7.56 21.39 -22.55
N LYS A 235 6.24 21.29 -22.72
CA LYS A 235 5.26 22.10 -21.98
C LYS A 235 5.45 22.05 -20.46
N PHE A 236 5.74 20.86 -19.92
CA PHE A 236 5.84 20.64 -18.47
C PHE A 236 7.30 20.54 -18.00
N GLY A 237 8.28 20.73 -18.87
CA GLY A 237 9.71 20.66 -18.52
C GLY A 237 10.11 19.31 -17.96
N ILE A 238 9.54 18.22 -18.49
CA ILE A 238 9.76 16.87 -17.96
C ILE A 238 11.15 16.37 -18.35
N LYS A 239 11.97 16.05 -17.33
CA LYS A 239 13.25 15.37 -17.51
C LYS A 239 13.16 13.96 -16.96
N THR A 240 13.78 13.02 -17.67
CA THR A 240 13.66 11.59 -17.37
C THR A 240 15.01 10.88 -17.44
N GLY A 241 15.09 9.75 -16.73
CA GLY A 241 16.19 8.81 -16.82
C GLY A 241 15.67 7.37 -17.00
N MET A 242 16.47 6.51 -17.62
CA MET A 242 16.14 5.11 -17.83
C MET A 242 16.41 4.29 -16.58
N ARG A 243 15.47 3.44 -16.21
CA ARG A 243 15.57 2.57 -15.04
C ARG A 243 15.13 1.14 -15.37
N PRO A 244 15.83 0.10 -14.88
CA PRO A 244 15.32 -1.25 -14.98
C PRO A 244 13.98 -1.39 -14.28
N MET A 245 12.99 -1.97 -14.96
CA MET A 245 11.67 -2.22 -14.38
C MET A 245 11.74 -3.21 -13.21
N ARG A 246 12.67 -4.17 -13.29
CA ARG A 246 12.94 -5.17 -12.27
C ARG A 246 14.37 -5.68 -12.35
N LEU A 247 14.87 -6.20 -11.24
CA LEU A 247 16.11 -6.94 -11.25
C LEU A 247 15.90 -8.27 -12.00
N VAL A 248 16.72 -8.51 -13.01
CA VAL A 248 16.70 -9.74 -13.79
C VAL A 248 17.99 -10.53 -13.54
N ALA A 249 17.91 -11.86 -13.62
CA ALA A 249 19.07 -12.71 -13.54
C ALA A 249 19.96 -12.53 -14.80
N PRO A 250 21.27 -12.82 -14.71
CA PRO A 250 22.14 -12.83 -15.89
C PRO A 250 21.54 -13.68 -17.02
N GLY A 251 21.54 -13.14 -18.23
CA GLY A 251 20.99 -13.80 -19.42
C GLY A 251 19.48 -13.60 -19.65
N GLN A 252 18.76 -12.96 -18.74
CA GLN A 252 17.37 -12.57 -18.97
C GLN A 252 17.26 -11.22 -19.66
N VAL A 253 16.17 -11.03 -20.40
CA VAL A 253 15.88 -9.74 -21.06
C VAL A 253 15.62 -8.67 -20.01
N ARG A 254 16.37 -7.58 -20.09
CA ARG A 254 16.24 -6.41 -19.24
C ARG A 254 15.18 -5.49 -19.83
N GLU A 255 14.12 -5.25 -19.08
CA GLU A 255 13.11 -4.23 -19.40
C GLU A 255 13.46 -2.95 -18.66
N GLU A 256 13.42 -1.83 -19.37
CA GLU A 256 13.69 -0.51 -18.80
C GLU A 256 12.44 0.36 -18.91
N VAL A 257 12.26 1.23 -17.92
CA VAL A 257 11.19 2.23 -17.88
C VAL A 257 11.80 3.61 -17.76
N GLU A 258 11.12 4.58 -18.35
CA GLU A 258 11.51 5.98 -18.31
C GLU A 258 10.90 6.64 -17.07
N LEU A 259 11.76 7.00 -16.10
CA LEU A 259 11.35 7.61 -14.84
C LEU A 259 11.51 9.12 -14.91
N VAL A 260 10.50 9.85 -14.44
CA VAL A 260 10.56 11.31 -14.28
C VAL A 260 11.32 11.64 -12.98
N PHE A 261 12.33 12.50 -13.08
CA PHE A 261 13.10 12.97 -11.93
C PHE A 261 13.07 14.50 -11.75
N GLU A 262 12.52 15.23 -12.72
CA GLU A 262 12.33 16.68 -12.65
C GLU A 262 11.17 17.12 -13.55
N THR A 263 10.46 18.14 -13.12
CA THR A 263 9.50 18.88 -13.94
C THR A 263 9.72 20.39 -13.77
N ALA A 264 9.11 21.22 -14.62
CA ALA A 264 9.19 22.67 -14.47
C ALA A 264 8.70 23.18 -13.09
N ALA A 265 7.75 22.48 -12.47
CA ALA A 265 7.18 22.83 -11.15
C ALA A 265 7.93 22.19 -9.98
N MET A 266 8.70 21.13 -10.22
CA MET A 266 9.40 20.37 -9.18
C MET A 266 10.82 20.03 -9.63
N PRO A 267 11.82 20.88 -9.29
CA PRO A 267 13.23 20.61 -9.57
C PRO A 267 13.72 19.29 -8.95
N ALA A 268 14.83 18.76 -9.46
CA ALA A 268 15.35 17.45 -9.07
C ALA A 268 15.61 17.31 -7.54
N ASP A 269 16.16 18.33 -6.89
CA ASP A 269 16.37 18.31 -5.43
C ASP A 269 15.05 18.30 -4.64
N ASP A 270 14.01 18.98 -5.12
CA ASP A 270 12.68 18.96 -4.54
C ASP A 270 11.99 17.61 -4.76
N MET A 271 12.16 17.01 -5.96
CA MET A 271 11.68 15.66 -6.26
C MET A 271 12.33 14.63 -5.31
N ALA A 272 13.65 14.73 -5.13
CA ALA A 272 14.40 13.88 -4.21
C ALA A 272 13.91 14.03 -2.76
N TYR A 273 13.64 15.25 -2.33
CA TYR A 273 13.09 15.50 -1.00
C TYR A 273 11.68 14.93 -0.83
N CYS A 274 10.82 15.11 -1.83
CA CYS A 274 9.47 14.56 -1.82
C CYS A 274 9.47 13.02 -1.75
N LEU A 275 10.37 12.37 -2.50
CA LEU A 275 10.53 10.92 -2.43
C LEU A 275 11.01 10.48 -1.04
N LEU A 276 12.03 11.13 -0.48
CA LEU A 276 12.52 10.83 0.86
C LEU A 276 11.43 11.02 1.92
N PHE A 277 10.66 12.10 1.83
CA PHE A 277 9.54 12.36 2.73
C PHE A 277 8.48 11.27 2.62
N ALA A 278 8.06 10.92 1.41
CA ALA A 278 7.07 9.88 1.16
C ALA A 278 7.51 8.51 1.70
N GLU A 279 8.74 8.10 1.45
CA GLU A 279 9.30 6.85 1.95
C GLU A 279 9.40 6.83 3.48
N THR A 280 9.75 7.98 4.08
CA THR A 280 9.80 8.15 5.54
C THR A 280 8.40 8.05 6.15
N VAL A 281 7.42 8.74 5.57
CA VAL A 281 6.02 8.69 6.02
C VAL A 281 5.45 7.29 5.86
N GLN A 282 5.73 6.61 4.75
CA GLN A 282 5.32 5.21 4.58
C GLN A 282 5.92 4.29 5.64
N ALA A 283 7.18 4.47 5.98
CA ALA A 283 7.82 3.68 7.04
C ALA A 283 7.26 4.00 8.43
N LEU A 284 7.06 5.29 8.75
CA LEU A 284 6.72 5.73 10.10
C LEU A 284 5.22 5.78 10.37
N HIS A 285 4.42 6.32 9.44
CA HIS A 285 2.97 6.44 9.62
C HIS A 285 2.23 5.17 9.19
N ASN A 286 2.38 4.72 7.93
CA ASN A 286 1.75 3.48 7.49
C ASN A 286 2.30 2.29 8.28
N GLY A 287 3.62 2.28 8.50
CA GLY A 287 4.29 1.30 9.35
C GLY A 287 3.96 1.41 10.84
N ALA A 288 3.17 2.42 11.23
CA ALA A 288 2.63 2.67 12.57
C ALA A 288 3.69 2.95 13.67
N TYR A 289 4.95 3.31 13.35
CA TYR A 289 5.91 3.71 14.39
C TYR A 289 5.59 5.05 15.04
N THR A 290 4.87 5.93 14.32
CA THR A 290 4.51 7.28 14.82
C THR A 290 3.04 7.62 14.60
N ARG A 291 2.25 6.72 14.03
CA ARG A 291 0.85 6.97 13.64
C ARG A 291 0.01 7.52 14.77
N PHE A 292 0.01 6.85 15.91
CA PHE A 292 -0.84 7.24 17.04
C PHE A 292 -0.31 8.49 17.73
N LEU A 293 1.01 8.61 17.84
CA LEU A 293 1.63 9.83 18.34
C LEU A 293 1.28 11.05 17.48
N SER A 294 1.47 10.96 16.15
CA SER A 294 1.16 12.09 15.27
C SER A 294 -0.33 12.45 15.27
N ARG A 295 -1.23 11.47 15.41
CA ARG A 295 -2.67 11.70 15.58
C ARG A 295 -2.97 12.45 16.87
N TYR A 296 -2.41 12.00 17.98
CA TYR A 296 -2.55 12.64 19.27
C TYR A 296 -2.06 14.10 19.26
N LEU A 297 -0.87 14.33 18.72
CA LEU A 297 -0.29 15.67 18.62
C LEU A 297 -1.15 16.60 17.75
N HIS A 298 -1.72 16.07 16.68
CA HIS A 298 -2.65 16.83 15.84
C HIS A 298 -3.93 17.16 16.58
N GLN A 299 -4.56 16.21 17.23
CA GLN A 299 -5.89 16.33 17.85
C GLN A 299 -5.84 17.14 19.14
N GLU A 300 -4.85 16.93 20.00
CA GLU A 300 -4.81 17.54 21.35
C GLU A 300 -3.90 18.77 21.42
N HIS A 301 -2.90 18.89 20.54
CA HIS A 301 -1.94 19.97 20.57
C HIS A 301 -1.94 20.85 19.30
N GLY A 302 -2.79 20.58 18.33
CA GLY A 302 -2.90 21.36 17.08
C GLY A 302 -1.64 21.31 16.19
N ILE A 303 -0.74 20.35 16.41
CA ILE A 303 0.47 20.21 15.61
C ILE A 303 0.08 19.52 14.30
N SER A 304 0.28 20.21 13.16
CA SER A 304 -0.03 19.62 11.86
C SER A 304 0.85 18.40 11.58
N TYR A 305 0.32 17.42 10.85
CA TYR A 305 1.11 16.26 10.41
C TYR A 305 2.34 16.68 9.61
N ARG A 306 2.21 17.72 8.78
CA ARG A 306 3.32 18.26 8.02
C ARG A 306 4.42 18.77 8.93
N THR A 307 4.09 19.61 9.89
CA THR A 307 5.07 20.13 10.87
C THR A 307 5.76 19.00 11.63
N PHE A 308 5.01 18.01 12.06
CA PHE A 308 5.56 16.86 12.77
C PHE A 308 6.55 16.07 11.90
N TYR A 309 6.15 15.66 10.68
CA TYR A 309 6.99 14.81 9.83
C TYR A 309 8.18 15.55 9.22
N GLU A 310 8.04 16.81 8.81
CA GLU A 310 9.19 17.60 8.31
C GLU A 310 10.23 17.84 9.41
N ARG A 311 9.79 18.21 10.63
CA ARG A 311 10.72 18.38 11.76
C ARG A 311 11.38 17.07 12.16
N LEU A 312 10.63 15.97 12.21
CA LEU A 312 11.19 14.66 12.54
C LEU A 312 12.20 14.20 11.47
N LEU A 313 11.90 14.39 10.19
CA LEU A 313 12.81 14.08 9.10
C LEU A 313 14.11 14.90 9.20
N ASN A 314 14.01 16.20 9.41
CA ASN A 314 15.18 17.07 9.55
C ASN A 314 16.02 16.69 10.78
N THR A 315 15.39 16.45 11.93
CA THR A 315 16.08 15.96 13.13
C THR A 315 16.80 14.64 12.87
N ALA A 316 16.15 13.71 12.17
CA ALA A 316 16.74 12.42 11.85
C ALA A 316 17.93 12.52 10.89
N ILE A 317 17.87 13.45 9.92
CA ILE A 317 18.97 13.71 8.96
C ILE A 317 20.23 14.22 9.69
N GLU A 318 20.06 15.09 10.68
CA GLU A 318 21.16 15.72 11.40
C GLU A 318 21.66 14.89 12.60
N SER A 319 20.93 13.88 12.98
CA SER A 319 21.19 13.08 14.17
C SER A 319 22.37 12.13 14.01
N GLY A 320 23.21 11.99 15.03
CA GLY A 320 24.23 10.94 15.12
C GLY A 320 23.70 9.56 15.60
N LYS A 321 22.40 9.44 15.91
CA LYS A 321 21.83 8.24 16.53
C LYS A 321 21.77 7.04 15.57
N PRO A 322 22.08 5.80 16.04
CA PRO A 322 22.06 4.60 15.20
C PRO A 322 20.72 4.34 14.52
N CYS A 323 19.59 4.61 15.18
CA CYS A 323 18.25 4.41 14.64
C CYS A 323 17.97 5.22 13.36
N PHE A 324 18.66 6.34 13.14
CA PHE A 324 18.49 7.21 11.97
C PHE A 324 19.50 6.98 10.85
N LYS A 325 20.55 6.17 11.06
CA LYS A 325 21.57 5.89 10.02
C LYS A 325 20.98 5.28 8.75
N GLY A 326 19.94 4.45 8.87
CA GLY A 326 19.24 3.89 7.71
C GLY A 326 18.60 4.98 6.85
N LEU A 327 17.95 5.96 7.48
CA LEU A 327 17.33 7.08 6.78
C LEU A 327 18.37 8.02 6.15
N GLN A 328 19.46 8.34 6.85
CA GLN A 328 20.55 9.15 6.31
C GLN A 328 21.20 8.50 5.09
N ARG A 329 21.32 7.17 5.11
CA ARG A 329 21.81 6.41 3.97
C ARG A 329 20.84 6.47 2.79
N VAL A 330 19.57 6.23 3.00
CA VAL A 330 18.52 6.33 1.97
C VAL A 330 18.50 7.75 1.38
N ARG A 331 18.57 8.79 2.22
CA ARG A 331 18.65 10.18 1.76
C ARG A 331 19.81 10.38 0.78
N ARG A 332 21.03 9.99 1.17
CA ARG A 332 22.22 10.13 0.30
C ARG A 332 21.97 9.50 -1.07
N LEU A 333 21.51 8.29 -1.07
CA LEU A 333 21.30 7.52 -2.31
C LEU A 333 20.18 8.11 -3.18
N ILE A 334 19.09 8.62 -2.59
CA ILE A 334 18.03 9.29 -3.33
C ILE A 334 18.54 10.58 -3.99
N PHE A 335 19.28 11.42 -3.23
CA PHE A 335 19.80 12.68 -3.75
C PHE A 335 20.90 12.47 -4.80
N ASP A 336 21.81 11.50 -4.60
CA ASP A 336 22.84 11.17 -5.59
C ASP A 336 22.18 10.71 -6.91
N PHE A 337 21.14 9.92 -6.83
CA PHE A 337 20.38 9.50 -8.00
C PHE A 337 19.72 10.66 -8.78
N HIS A 338 19.09 11.60 -8.07
CA HIS A 338 18.40 12.72 -8.74
C HIS A 338 19.37 13.77 -9.30
N ARG A 339 20.63 13.80 -8.85
CA ARG A 339 21.67 14.66 -9.38
C ARG A 339 22.40 14.09 -10.58
N ASP A 340 22.41 12.79 -10.72
CA ASP A 340 23.04 12.09 -11.83
C ASP A 340 22.07 11.05 -12.41
N PRO A 341 21.16 11.46 -13.32
CA PRO A 341 20.17 10.58 -13.89
C PRO A 341 20.76 9.47 -14.81
N ASP A 342 22.01 9.65 -15.27
CA ASP A 342 22.74 8.60 -15.98
C ASP A 342 23.32 7.56 -15.01
N MET A 343 23.30 7.88 -13.69
CA MET A 343 23.58 6.89 -12.67
C MET A 343 22.44 5.86 -12.68
N PRO A 344 22.63 4.67 -13.19
CA PRO A 344 21.54 3.72 -13.24
C PRO A 344 21.14 3.38 -11.81
N GLN A 345 19.96 3.89 -11.33
CA GLN A 345 19.15 3.10 -10.42
C GLN A 345 18.97 3.53 -8.97
N ILE A 346 17.79 3.97 -8.66
CA ILE A 346 17.18 3.78 -7.35
C ILE A 346 17.10 2.27 -6.98
N HIS A 347 16.94 1.35 -7.92
CA HIS A 347 17.10 -0.07 -7.63
C HIS A 347 18.49 -0.46 -7.11
N ARG A 348 19.53 0.35 -7.35
CA ARG A 348 20.82 0.18 -6.68
C ARG A 348 20.81 0.54 -5.20
N LEU A 349 19.85 1.35 -4.72
CA LEU A 349 19.66 1.54 -3.29
C LEU A 349 19.53 0.19 -2.57
N LEU A 350 18.65 -0.64 -3.11
CA LEU A 350 18.35 -1.94 -2.54
C LEU A 350 19.29 -3.06 -3.05
N THR A 351 20.20 -2.73 -3.97
CA THR A 351 21.25 -3.66 -4.45
C THR A 351 22.63 -3.37 -3.86
N GLN A 352 22.77 -2.35 -3.01
CA GLN A 352 24.00 -2.18 -2.24
C GLN A 352 24.24 -3.45 -1.41
N PRO A 353 25.44 -4.07 -1.49
CA PRO A 353 25.69 -5.39 -0.91
C PRO A 353 25.30 -5.51 0.56
N ASP A 354 25.56 -4.48 1.35
CA ASP A 354 25.23 -4.45 2.77
C ASP A 354 23.73 -4.25 3.04
N MET A 355 23.01 -3.45 2.24
CA MET A 355 21.55 -3.36 2.31
C MET A 355 20.89 -4.68 1.91
N MET A 356 21.39 -5.33 0.87
CA MET A 356 20.92 -6.64 0.45
C MET A 356 21.21 -7.71 1.49
N THR A 357 22.38 -7.68 2.10
CA THR A 357 22.74 -8.58 3.21
C THR A 357 21.75 -8.40 4.37
N PHE A 358 21.50 -7.16 4.77
CA PHE A 358 20.52 -6.81 5.80
C PHE A 358 19.12 -7.35 5.45
N LEU A 359 18.61 -7.01 4.25
CA LEU A 359 17.26 -7.41 3.81
C LEU A 359 17.13 -8.93 3.60
N SER A 360 18.18 -9.59 3.11
CA SER A 360 18.20 -11.04 2.91
C SER A 360 18.13 -11.81 4.24
N GLY A 361 18.59 -11.21 5.33
CA GLY A 361 18.42 -11.75 6.67
C GLY A 361 16.95 -11.91 7.08
N TYR A 362 16.05 -11.11 6.50
CA TYR A 362 14.60 -11.21 6.73
C TYR A 362 13.91 -12.17 5.76
N ASN A 363 14.26 -12.12 4.49
CA ASN A 363 13.74 -13.06 3.50
C ASN A 363 14.75 -13.28 2.36
N PRO A 364 15.55 -14.36 2.39
CA PRO A 364 16.57 -14.64 1.40
C PRO A 364 16.02 -14.96 0.01
N LYS A 365 14.75 -15.34 -0.09
CA LYS A 365 14.09 -15.64 -1.37
C LYS A 365 13.58 -14.39 -2.08
N ARG A 366 13.42 -13.28 -1.36
CA ARG A 366 12.89 -12.04 -1.92
C ARG A 366 14.01 -11.23 -2.58
N LYS A 367 13.83 -10.94 -3.87
CA LYS A 367 14.84 -10.25 -4.71
C LYS A 367 14.57 -8.75 -4.89
N ALA A 368 13.36 -8.30 -4.58
CA ALA A 368 12.98 -6.89 -4.71
C ALA A 368 12.33 -6.37 -3.43
N TRP A 369 12.82 -5.23 -2.96
CA TRP A 369 12.36 -4.58 -1.75
C TRP A 369 12.03 -3.12 -2.04
N GLN A 370 11.12 -2.54 -1.30
CA GLN A 370 10.84 -1.10 -1.34
C GLN A 370 11.67 -0.36 -0.30
N ILE A 371 11.97 0.90 -0.58
CA ILE A 371 12.80 1.76 0.28
C ILE A 371 12.18 1.88 1.68
N TRP A 372 10.88 2.19 1.77
CA TRP A 372 10.19 2.28 3.06
C TRP A 372 10.28 0.98 3.87
N THR A 373 10.33 -0.19 3.22
CA THR A 373 10.49 -1.48 3.91
C THR A 373 11.87 -1.58 4.57
N TYR A 374 12.92 -1.12 3.89
CA TYR A 374 14.24 -1.06 4.49
C TYR A 374 14.26 -0.13 5.70
N LEU A 375 13.69 1.08 5.58
CA LEU A 375 13.60 2.03 6.69
C LEU A 375 12.80 1.45 7.86
N TRP A 376 11.68 0.82 7.56
CA TRP A 376 10.83 0.20 8.57
C TRP A 376 11.56 -0.90 9.34
N LEU A 377 12.30 -1.79 8.63
CA LEU A 377 13.10 -2.85 9.25
C LEU A 377 14.27 -2.30 10.05
N TRP A 378 14.95 -1.28 9.51
CA TRP A 378 16.03 -0.62 10.22
C TRP A 378 15.58 -0.07 11.57
N ILE A 379 14.44 0.62 11.61
CA ILE A 379 13.87 1.14 12.85
C ILE A 379 13.43 0.00 13.78
N ALA A 380 12.90 -1.11 13.24
CA ALA A 380 12.54 -2.28 14.06
C ALA A 380 13.74 -2.81 14.84
N GLU A 381 14.91 -2.90 14.21
CA GLU A 381 16.14 -3.34 14.90
C GLU A 381 16.71 -2.35 15.92
N HIS A 382 16.35 -1.06 15.77
CA HIS A 382 16.80 0.02 16.64
C HIS A 382 15.64 0.67 17.41
N ALA A 383 14.63 -0.10 17.73
CA ALA A 383 13.37 0.43 18.24
C ALA A 383 13.50 1.15 19.58
N ASP A 384 14.30 0.63 20.50
CA ASP A 384 14.52 1.27 21.79
C ASP A 384 15.19 2.63 21.65
N ASP A 385 16.20 2.70 20.78
CA ASP A 385 16.89 3.97 20.48
C ASP A 385 15.97 4.93 19.73
N PHE A 386 15.12 4.41 18.85
CA PHE A 386 14.15 5.23 18.12
C PHE A 386 13.13 5.88 19.06
N TYR A 387 12.52 5.11 19.97
CA TYR A 387 11.53 5.68 20.91
C TYR A 387 12.16 6.61 21.94
N LYS A 388 13.42 6.39 22.36
CA LYS A 388 14.19 7.36 23.13
C LYS A 388 14.42 8.65 22.36
N ALA A 389 14.86 8.52 21.09
CA ALA A 389 15.09 9.68 20.22
C ALA A 389 13.79 10.46 19.96
N LEU A 390 12.67 9.74 19.82
CA LEU A 390 11.35 10.34 19.62
C LEU A 390 10.89 11.10 20.87
N ALA A 391 11.11 10.57 22.06
CA ALA A 391 10.84 11.27 23.33
C ALA A 391 11.67 12.56 23.48
N GLU A 392 12.95 12.51 23.10
CA GLU A 392 13.80 13.72 23.07
C GLU A 392 13.33 14.74 22.04
N PHE A 393 12.96 14.27 20.83
CA PHE A 393 12.41 15.11 19.76
C PHE A 393 11.16 15.89 20.22
N LEU A 394 10.31 15.28 21.03
CA LEU A 394 9.10 15.92 21.56
C LEU A 394 9.41 17.08 22.53
N SER A 395 10.62 17.15 23.07
CA SER A 395 11.04 18.32 23.86
C SER A 395 11.04 19.63 23.05
N ALA A 396 11.31 19.54 21.74
CA ALA A 396 11.26 20.70 20.84
C ALA A 396 9.85 21.28 20.67
N PHE A 397 8.81 20.56 21.08
CA PHE A 397 7.43 21.04 21.13
C PHE A 397 6.98 21.40 22.56
N GLY A 398 7.89 21.38 23.54
CA GLY A 398 7.56 21.64 24.96
C GLY A 398 6.80 20.50 25.64
N LEU A 399 6.72 19.33 25.01
CA LEU A 399 5.86 18.22 25.42
C LEU A 399 6.58 17.09 26.17
N SER A 400 7.85 17.24 26.47
CA SER A 400 8.66 16.17 27.13
C SER A 400 8.15 15.77 28.52
N ARG A 401 7.38 16.63 29.18
CA ARG A 401 6.84 16.39 30.52
C ARG A 401 5.36 15.99 30.54
N ASP A 402 4.73 15.87 29.38
CA ASP A 402 3.33 15.42 29.31
C ASP A 402 3.23 13.94 29.69
N PRO A 403 2.54 13.59 30.80
CA PRO A 403 2.41 12.20 31.22
C PRO A 403 1.69 11.32 30.19
N ALA A 404 0.76 11.88 29.41
CA ALA A 404 0.03 11.15 28.39
C ALA A 404 0.95 10.73 27.24
N ILE A 405 1.94 11.54 26.89
CA ILE A 405 2.90 11.23 25.84
C ILE A 405 3.78 10.03 26.20
N GLN A 406 4.24 9.93 27.44
CA GLN A 406 5.06 8.78 27.88
C GLN A 406 4.24 7.47 27.81
N ASP A 407 3.01 7.51 28.26
CA ASP A 407 2.07 6.38 28.20
C ASP A 407 1.74 6.04 26.73
N LEU A 408 1.54 7.04 25.87
CA LEU A 408 1.30 6.87 24.44
C LEU A 408 2.52 6.28 23.71
N LEU A 409 3.73 6.69 24.04
CA LEU A 409 4.93 6.11 23.44
C LEU A 409 5.07 4.63 23.81
N ALA A 410 4.73 4.26 25.04
CA ALA A 410 4.69 2.85 25.46
C ALA A 410 3.63 2.08 24.67
N TYR A 411 2.41 2.62 24.55
CA TYR A 411 1.31 2.06 23.75
C TYR A 411 1.72 1.87 22.30
N GLN A 412 2.27 2.90 21.67
CA GLN A 412 2.73 2.90 20.27
C GLN A 412 3.82 1.84 20.04
N LYS A 413 4.78 1.73 20.97
CA LYS A 413 5.86 0.76 20.90
C LYS A 413 5.33 -0.68 20.97
N GLU A 414 4.40 -0.97 21.88
CA GLU A 414 3.78 -2.30 22.01
C GLU A 414 3.02 -2.69 20.74
N LEU A 415 2.28 -1.76 20.12
CA LEU A 415 1.57 -2.01 18.88
C LEU A 415 2.50 -2.39 17.72
N MET A 416 3.72 -1.84 17.72
CA MET A 416 4.63 -1.97 16.59
C MET A 416 5.63 -3.07 16.73
N ILE A 417 6.14 -3.21 17.93
CA ILE A 417 7.13 -4.22 18.24
C ILE A 417 6.38 -5.29 18.97
N CYS A 418 5.89 -6.27 18.24
CA CYS A 418 5.38 -7.47 18.85
C CYS A 418 6.43 -8.06 19.72
N LEU A 419 6.41 -7.67 20.97
CA LEU A 419 7.19 -8.33 21.99
C LEU A 419 6.70 -9.77 22.10
N ALA A 420 7.62 -10.67 22.34
CA ALA A 420 7.32 -12.09 22.46
C ALA A 420 6.14 -12.31 23.41
N PHE A 421 5.05 -12.83 22.88
CA PHE A 421 3.91 -13.25 23.67
C PHE A 421 3.45 -14.64 23.22
N ASP A 422 2.80 -15.34 24.09
CA ASP A 422 2.18 -16.61 23.73
C ASP A 422 1.00 -16.34 22.79
N PRO A 423 1.04 -16.81 21.52
CA PRO A 423 -0.03 -16.56 20.58
C PRO A 423 -1.38 -17.12 21.02
N ASP A 424 -1.39 -18.11 21.91
CA ASP A 424 -2.62 -18.74 22.41
C ASP A 424 -3.20 -17.99 23.62
N GLN A 425 -2.36 -17.26 24.36
CA GLN A 425 -2.77 -16.50 25.57
C GLN A 425 -2.83 -15.00 25.34
N GLY A 426 -2.13 -14.50 24.31
CA GLY A 426 -1.96 -13.08 24.08
C GLY A 426 -1.00 -12.40 25.06
N LYS A 427 -0.88 -11.08 24.97
CA LYS A 427 -0.10 -10.26 25.90
C LYS A 427 -1.02 -9.22 26.55
N ARG A 428 -1.09 -9.21 27.86
CA ARG A 428 -1.83 -8.23 28.65
C ARG A 428 -0.92 -7.07 29.03
N VAL A 429 -1.36 -5.83 28.74
CA VAL A 429 -0.65 -4.60 29.10
C VAL A 429 -1.63 -3.61 29.70
N GLU A 430 -1.19 -2.87 30.73
CA GLU A 430 -1.94 -1.81 31.38
C GLU A 430 -1.39 -0.44 30.93
N TYR A 431 -2.30 0.46 30.60
CA TYR A 431 -2.00 1.86 30.27
C TYR A 431 -2.75 2.80 31.22
N ALA A 432 -2.22 4.02 31.37
CA ALA A 432 -2.84 5.04 32.22
C ALA A 432 -3.99 5.77 31.56
N HIS A 433 -4.14 5.66 30.25
CA HIS A 433 -5.18 6.31 29.45
C HIS A 433 -5.91 5.29 28.57
N ASN A 434 -7.14 5.67 28.13
CA ASN A 434 -8.03 4.85 27.29
C ASN A 434 -7.64 4.90 25.81
N TRP A 435 -6.42 4.56 25.43
CA TRP A 435 -5.92 4.67 24.06
C TRP A 435 -6.74 3.92 23.02
N PHE A 436 -7.21 2.72 23.34
CA PHE A 436 -8.07 1.98 22.43
C PHE A 436 -9.40 2.69 22.18
N GLY A 437 -10.08 3.13 23.26
CA GLY A 437 -11.29 3.90 23.18
C GLY A 437 -11.10 5.19 22.36
N TYR A 438 -10.02 5.90 22.65
CA TYR A 438 -9.69 7.15 21.96
C TYR A 438 -9.41 6.97 20.46
N PHE A 439 -8.55 6.04 20.07
CA PHE A 439 -8.13 5.90 18.68
C PHE A 439 -9.09 5.10 17.80
N PHE A 440 -9.83 4.15 18.36
CA PHE A 440 -10.63 3.19 17.60
C PHE A 440 -12.14 3.30 17.81
N LEU A 441 -12.58 3.79 18.97
CA LEU A 441 -14.00 3.92 19.29
C LEU A 441 -14.50 5.37 19.25
N GLY A 442 -13.62 6.36 19.04
CA GLY A 442 -13.95 7.78 19.00
C GLY A 442 -14.32 8.35 20.37
N GLU A 443 -13.89 7.71 21.45
CA GLU A 443 -14.06 8.22 22.81
C GLU A 443 -13.16 9.44 23.05
N LYS A 444 -13.55 10.29 23.98
CA LYS A 444 -12.65 11.34 24.47
C LYS A 444 -11.49 10.71 25.24
N LEU A 445 -10.31 11.33 25.14
CA LEU A 445 -9.18 10.94 25.95
C LEU A 445 -9.50 11.09 27.43
N ASP A 446 -9.27 10.06 28.20
CA ASP A 446 -9.52 10.02 29.62
C ASP A 446 -8.38 9.33 30.37
N LYS A 447 -8.00 9.88 31.51
CA LYS A 447 -7.01 9.31 32.43
C LYS A 447 -7.66 8.21 33.25
N ARG A 448 -7.88 7.09 32.63
CA ARG A 448 -8.36 5.85 33.28
C ARG A 448 -7.49 4.67 32.88
N LYS A 449 -7.29 3.77 33.81
CA LYS A 449 -6.53 2.54 33.51
C LYS A 449 -7.25 1.72 32.44
N GLU A 450 -6.50 1.40 31.40
CA GLU A 450 -6.96 0.54 30.31
C GLU A 450 -6.10 -0.74 30.29
N HIS A 451 -6.78 -1.89 30.35
CA HIS A 451 -6.13 -3.19 30.22
C HIS A 451 -6.37 -3.70 28.81
N LEU A 452 -5.31 -3.84 28.02
CA LEU A 452 -5.39 -4.33 26.67
C LEU A 452 -4.78 -5.71 26.56
N LEU A 453 -5.46 -6.55 25.81
CA LEU A 453 -4.98 -7.86 25.43
C LEU A 453 -4.59 -7.84 23.96
N TYR A 454 -3.33 -8.12 23.67
CA TYR A 454 -2.77 -8.15 22.33
C TYR A 454 -2.81 -9.55 21.77
N PHE A 455 -3.45 -9.70 20.61
CA PHE A 455 -3.46 -10.93 19.84
C PHE A 455 -2.85 -10.69 18.48
N ASP A 456 -2.19 -11.69 17.93
CA ASP A 456 -1.81 -11.66 16.53
C ASP A 456 -2.83 -12.40 15.66
N ARG A 457 -3.67 -11.64 14.98
CA ARG A 457 -4.65 -12.18 14.05
C ARG A 457 -4.03 -12.80 12.79
N PHE A 458 -2.80 -12.44 12.45
CA PHE A 458 -2.12 -12.92 11.25
C PHE A 458 -1.30 -14.18 11.43
N MET A 459 -1.14 -14.62 12.66
CA MET A 459 -0.53 -15.92 12.97
C MET A 459 -1.47 -17.07 12.62
N GLY A 460 -2.06 -17.00 11.43
CA GLY A 460 -2.68 -18.18 10.87
C GLY A 460 -1.75 -19.38 10.95
N VAL A 461 -2.32 -20.54 11.06
CA VAL A 461 -1.70 -21.85 11.36
C VAL A 461 -0.34 -22.10 10.68
N SER A 462 -0.08 -21.51 9.52
CA SER A 462 1.17 -21.72 8.76
C SER A 462 2.43 -21.07 9.36
N ASN A 463 2.30 -20.09 10.24
CA ASN A 463 3.43 -19.31 10.76
C ASN A 463 3.79 -19.56 12.21
N ARG A 464 2.97 -20.29 12.95
CA ARG A 464 3.25 -20.71 14.32
C ARG A 464 4.59 -21.46 14.45
N PHE A 465 5.06 -22.09 13.38
CA PHE A 465 6.31 -22.85 13.36
C PHE A 465 7.57 -22.03 13.07
N ALA A 466 7.45 -20.82 12.52
CA ALA A 466 8.59 -19.99 12.16
C ALA A 466 9.09 -19.10 13.30
N LEU A 467 8.31 -18.95 14.38
CA LEU A 467 8.61 -18.06 15.48
C LEU A 467 9.26 -18.82 16.64
N LYS A 468 10.50 -18.52 16.89
CA LYS A 468 11.08 -18.81 18.19
C LYS A 468 10.39 -17.91 19.21
N ARG A 469 9.77 -18.53 20.21
CA ARG A 469 8.88 -17.94 21.24
C ARG A 469 9.39 -16.69 21.97
N ASN A 470 10.64 -16.31 21.86
CA ASN A 470 11.26 -15.21 22.60
C ASN A 470 12.04 -14.23 21.70
N ASP A 471 11.81 -14.20 20.39
CA ASP A 471 12.51 -13.30 19.48
C ASP A 471 11.53 -12.40 18.73
N PRO A 472 11.31 -11.14 19.20
CA PRO A 472 10.43 -10.17 18.57
C PRO A 472 10.82 -9.84 17.12
N LEU A 473 12.13 -9.91 16.79
CA LEU A 473 12.63 -9.70 15.45
C LEU A 473 12.26 -10.86 14.53
N SER A 474 12.24 -12.09 15.01
CA SER A 474 11.77 -13.24 14.25
C SER A 474 10.30 -13.11 13.87
N PHE A 475 9.45 -12.57 14.74
CA PHE A 475 8.06 -12.27 14.41
C PHE A 475 7.97 -11.20 13.32
N THR A 476 8.66 -10.08 13.48
CA THR A 476 8.72 -9.01 12.50
C THR A 476 9.25 -9.52 11.16
N ARG A 477 10.30 -10.35 11.16
CA ARG A 477 10.85 -11.03 9.99
C ARG A 477 9.84 -11.92 9.29
N ALA A 478 9.16 -12.77 10.03
CA ALA A 478 8.14 -13.67 9.51
C ALA A 478 6.98 -12.88 8.88
N ALA A 479 6.46 -11.89 9.59
CA ALA A 479 5.33 -11.09 9.12
C ALA A 479 5.63 -10.27 7.87
N ILE A 480 6.84 -9.75 7.71
CA ILE A 480 7.27 -9.02 6.49
C ILE A 480 7.59 -9.98 5.35
N GLY A 481 8.15 -11.16 5.67
CA GLY A 481 8.50 -12.16 4.68
C GLY A 481 7.31 -12.82 3.99
N ILE A 482 6.16 -12.85 4.65
CA ILE A 482 5.02 -13.64 4.21
C ILE A 482 4.06 -12.88 3.32
N SER A 483 3.86 -11.59 3.54
CA SER A 483 2.87 -10.87 2.74
C SER A 483 3.14 -9.38 2.65
N TYR A 484 3.54 -8.98 1.48
CA TYR A 484 3.76 -7.59 1.15
C TYR A 484 2.56 -6.65 1.39
N PRO A 485 1.30 -7.00 1.12
CA PRO A 485 0.18 -6.14 1.47
C PRO A 485 -0.21 -6.21 2.96
N TYR A 486 -0.01 -7.34 3.60
CA TYR A 486 -0.49 -7.59 4.96
C TYR A 486 0.40 -7.00 6.05
N SER A 487 1.69 -6.77 5.79
CA SER A 487 2.57 -6.11 6.74
C SER A 487 2.14 -4.67 7.07
N LYS A 488 1.43 -4.03 6.17
CA LYS A 488 0.92 -2.67 6.33
C LYS A 488 -0.38 -2.59 7.12
N HIS A 489 -1.17 -3.66 7.10
CA HIS A 489 -2.47 -3.74 7.77
C HIS A 489 -2.38 -4.52 9.09
N ARG A 490 -1.25 -4.42 9.78
CA ARG A 490 -1.13 -4.97 11.11
C ARG A 490 -2.05 -4.24 12.07
N HIS A 491 -3.26 -4.66 12.08
CA HIS A 491 -4.11 -4.47 13.22
C HIS A 491 -3.80 -5.63 14.18
N PHE A 492 -2.85 -5.41 15.08
CA PHE A 492 -2.87 -6.21 16.27
C PHE A 492 -4.24 -6.02 16.87
N PHE A 493 -4.97 -7.12 17.04
CA PHE A 493 -6.18 -7.06 17.81
C PHE A 493 -5.75 -6.79 19.23
N HIS A 494 -5.90 -5.56 19.63
CA HIS A 494 -5.93 -5.19 21.01
C HIS A 494 -7.39 -4.84 21.31
N GLN A 495 -7.88 -5.30 22.42
CA GLN A 495 -9.22 -5.00 22.90
C GLN A 495 -9.21 -4.84 24.41
N PRO A 496 -10.12 -4.03 24.94
CA PRO A 496 -10.35 -4.00 26.38
C PRO A 496 -10.67 -5.40 26.88
N GLU A 497 -10.09 -5.80 28.01
CA GLU A 497 -10.31 -7.11 28.61
C GLU A 497 -11.80 -7.40 28.83
N SER A 498 -12.60 -6.37 29.09
CA SER A 498 -14.05 -6.43 29.23
C SER A 498 -14.79 -6.92 27.98
N THR A 499 -14.17 -6.83 26.78
CA THR A 499 -14.78 -7.26 25.53
C THR A 499 -14.34 -8.65 25.07
N ARG A 500 -13.56 -9.38 25.87
CA ARG A 500 -13.06 -10.73 25.56
C ARG A 500 -14.16 -11.73 25.16
N ARG A 501 -15.40 -11.50 25.56
CA ARG A 501 -16.57 -12.34 25.24
C ARG A 501 -17.09 -12.18 23.81
N LEU A 502 -16.59 -11.19 23.05
CA LEU A 502 -17.07 -10.86 21.70
C LEU A 502 -16.18 -11.42 20.57
N LEU A 503 -15.18 -12.23 20.90
CA LEU A 503 -14.44 -12.94 19.87
C LEU A 503 -15.32 -14.08 19.34
N PRO A 504 -15.63 -14.13 18.04
CA PRO A 504 -16.29 -15.30 17.47
C PRO A 504 -15.43 -16.54 17.71
N ASP A 505 -16.06 -17.67 18.04
CA ASP A 505 -15.38 -18.96 18.22
C ASP A 505 -14.60 -19.43 16.98
N ASP A 506 -14.84 -18.80 15.83
CA ASP A 506 -14.18 -19.03 14.53
C ASP A 506 -12.69 -18.64 14.49
N ILE A 507 -12.14 -18.02 15.53
CA ILE A 507 -10.71 -17.71 15.64
C ILE A 507 -9.89 -18.89 16.16
N LYS A 508 -10.53 -19.98 16.58
CA LYS A 508 -9.90 -21.20 17.07
C LYS A 508 -9.58 -22.24 16.01
N GLY A 509 -9.83 -21.95 14.73
CA GLY A 509 -9.57 -22.82 13.59
C GLY A 509 -8.31 -22.48 12.79
#